data_4d4f52005232f2be35567258355ee290
#
_entry.id   4d4f52005232f2be35567258355ee290
#
_cell.length_a   1.000
_cell.length_b   1.000
_cell.length_c   1.000
_cell.angle_alpha   90.00
_cell.angle_beta   90.00
_cell.angle_gamma   90.00
#
_symmetry.space_group_name_H-M   'P 1'
#
loop_
_entity.id
_entity.type
_entity.pdbx_description
1 polymer ?
#
loop_
_entity_poly.entity_id
_entity_poly.type
_entity_poly.pdbx_seq_one_letter_code
_entity_poly.pdbx_strand_id
1 'polypeptide(L)'
;MAGKRLAKPNKRRLPLRAWLLYLAVATFALTGVTFSRYVASAHSQDEGRVITFGDLTVTDSGSVQVQPGVAAQKDLTVRFEGSEAAVYVFAELKGSDWTRGADNRTYTYGGGSLSWRVADGWTHLQDNVYYRELAPNTALDAGLIADGTVDVSENMTRTELEKLSKALSIRVRAAAVQREGGDTAETAWARVNG
;
A
#
# COMPACT_ATOMS: atom_id res chain seq x y z
N MET A 1 49.73 -63.51 -24.10
CA MET A 1 49.29 -62.40 -23.11
C MET A 1 48.71 -61.29 -23.93
N ALA A 2 47.38 -61.10 -23.90
CA ALA A 2 46.65 -60.10 -24.70
C ALA A 2 46.35 -58.89 -23.86
N GLY A 3 46.99 -57.78 -24.18
CA GLY A 3 46.81 -56.47 -23.46
C GLY A 3 45.48 -55.84 -23.84
N LYS A 4 44.58 -55.70 -22.85
CA LYS A 4 43.26 -55.07 -22.95
C LYS A 4 43.48 -53.55 -23.00
N ARG A 5 43.27 -52.90 -24.14
CA ARG A 5 43.31 -51.44 -24.30
C ARG A 5 41.99 -50.85 -23.71
N LEU A 6 42.13 -50.09 -22.64
CA LEU A 6 41.03 -49.31 -22.06
C LEU A 6 40.64 -48.16 -23.01
N ALA A 7 39.39 -48.17 -23.44
CA ALA A 7 38.83 -47.09 -24.25
C ALA A 7 38.74 -45.78 -23.44
N LYS A 8 39.27 -44.69 -23.98
CA LYS A 8 39.15 -43.34 -23.39
C LYS A 8 37.70 -42.88 -23.42
N PRO A 9 37.18 -42.30 -22.35
CA PRO A 9 35.83 -41.74 -22.34
C PRO A 9 35.72 -40.59 -23.31
N ASN A 10 34.78 -40.69 -24.23
CA ASN A 10 34.49 -39.68 -25.23
C ASN A 10 33.79 -38.50 -24.53
N LYS A 11 34.52 -37.40 -24.27
CA LYS A 11 33.97 -36.15 -23.74
C LYS A 11 33.05 -35.52 -24.81
N ARG A 12 31.76 -35.82 -24.72
CA ARG A 12 30.75 -35.16 -25.54
C ARG A 12 30.75 -33.68 -25.20
N ARG A 13 31.33 -32.87 -26.08
CA ARG A 13 31.23 -31.41 -25.99
C ARG A 13 29.80 -31.05 -26.33
N LEU A 14 29.10 -30.43 -25.40
CA LEU A 14 27.77 -29.87 -25.65
C LEU A 14 27.83 -28.92 -26.86
N PRO A 15 26.90 -29.03 -27.81
CA PRO A 15 26.89 -28.17 -28.98
C PRO A 15 26.70 -26.71 -28.54
N LEU A 16 27.33 -25.77 -29.22
CA LEU A 16 27.30 -24.34 -28.92
C LEU A 16 25.88 -23.80 -28.68
N ARG A 17 24.90 -24.39 -29.42
CA ARG A 17 23.47 -24.03 -29.25
C ARG A 17 22.92 -24.39 -27.85
N ALA A 18 23.36 -25.46 -27.23
CA ALA A 18 22.97 -25.84 -25.88
C ALA A 18 23.57 -24.89 -24.85
N TRP A 19 24.79 -24.42 -25.04
CA TRP A 19 25.42 -23.39 -24.21
C TRP A 19 24.68 -22.04 -24.26
N LEU A 20 24.28 -21.59 -25.45
CA LEU A 20 23.49 -20.40 -25.65
C LEU A 20 22.12 -20.48 -24.97
N LEU A 21 21.50 -21.66 -25.00
CA LEU A 21 20.21 -21.89 -24.34
C LEU A 21 20.34 -21.85 -22.80
N TYR A 22 21.39 -22.44 -22.24
CA TYR A 22 21.69 -22.37 -20.81
C TYR A 22 21.99 -20.93 -20.37
N LEU A 23 22.73 -20.17 -21.17
CA LEU A 23 23.02 -18.77 -20.87
C LEU A 23 21.73 -17.92 -20.88
N ALA A 24 20.86 -18.13 -21.86
CA ALA A 24 19.57 -17.44 -21.94
C ALA A 24 18.66 -17.75 -20.72
N VAL A 25 18.56 -19.04 -20.33
CA VAL A 25 17.78 -19.46 -19.16
C VAL A 25 18.36 -18.89 -17.87
N ALA A 26 19.69 -18.88 -17.72
CA ALA A 26 20.35 -18.30 -16.55
C ALA A 26 20.12 -16.76 -16.46
N THR A 27 20.16 -16.08 -17.60
CA THR A 27 19.87 -14.63 -17.67
C THR A 27 18.41 -14.36 -17.32
N PHE A 28 17.46 -15.14 -17.81
CA PHE A 28 16.05 -15.04 -17.45
C PHE A 28 15.79 -15.33 -15.96
N ALA A 29 16.49 -16.31 -15.38
CA ALA A 29 16.36 -16.62 -13.96
C ALA A 29 16.91 -15.51 -13.06
N LEU A 30 18.02 -14.87 -13.44
CA LEU A 30 18.61 -13.75 -12.70
C LEU A 30 17.80 -12.47 -12.83
N THR A 31 17.20 -12.18 -13.99
CA THR A 31 16.33 -11.01 -14.18
C THR A 31 14.94 -11.20 -13.56
N GLY A 32 14.40 -12.41 -13.59
CA GLY A 32 13.07 -12.72 -13.04
C GLY A 32 12.96 -12.59 -11.52
N VAL A 33 14.04 -12.83 -10.78
CA VAL A 33 14.05 -12.72 -9.31
C VAL A 33 14.14 -11.27 -8.82
N THR A 34 14.66 -10.37 -9.65
CA THR A 34 14.79 -8.94 -9.30
C THR A 34 13.48 -8.18 -9.55
N PHE A 35 12.62 -8.63 -10.45
CA PHE A 35 11.35 -7.98 -10.78
C PHE A 35 10.24 -8.19 -9.75
N SER A 36 10.29 -9.25 -8.97
CA SER A 36 9.24 -9.58 -7.98
C SER A 36 9.26 -8.70 -6.72
N ARG A 37 10.28 -7.89 -6.50
CA ARG A 37 10.40 -6.99 -5.33
C ARG A 37 10.16 -5.52 -5.64
N TYR A 38 10.02 -5.16 -6.89
CA TYR A 38 9.74 -3.80 -7.36
C TYR A 38 8.39 -3.73 -8.06
N VAL A 39 7.31 -4.14 -7.36
CA VAL A 39 5.95 -3.72 -7.72
C VAL A 39 5.66 -2.34 -7.09
N ALA A 40 6.67 -1.51 -7.04
CA ALA A 40 6.59 -0.07 -7.25
C ALA A 40 7.22 0.20 -8.62
N SER A 41 6.85 -0.54 -9.64
CA SER A 41 7.56 -0.55 -10.92
C SER A 41 7.12 0.60 -11.79
N ALA A 42 8.02 1.55 -11.92
CA ALA A 42 8.06 2.43 -13.05
C ALA A 42 8.18 1.62 -14.36
N HIS A 43 7.12 1.57 -15.14
CA HIS A 43 7.23 1.33 -16.57
C HIS A 43 7.49 2.70 -17.22
N SER A 44 8.75 3.09 -17.28
CA SER A 44 9.17 4.20 -18.10
C SER A 44 10.15 3.66 -19.14
N GLN A 45 9.74 3.68 -20.39
CA GLN A 45 10.65 3.74 -21.52
C GLN A 45 11.11 5.20 -21.62
N ASP A 46 12.08 5.58 -20.79
CA ASP A 46 13.04 6.62 -21.12
C ASP A 46 14.20 6.60 -20.12
N GLU A 47 15.41 6.49 -20.65
CA GLU A 47 16.71 6.68 -20.03
C GLU A 47 16.81 6.43 -18.51
N GLY A 48 17.20 5.24 -18.15
CA GLY A 48 17.79 4.68 -16.92
C GLY A 48 18.07 5.56 -15.70
N ARG A 49 17.21 6.50 -15.33
CA ARG A 49 17.30 7.23 -14.08
C ARG A 49 16.58 6.45 -13.00
N VAL A 50 17.32 5.89 -12.07
CA VAL A 50 16.75 5.30 -10.85
C VAL A 50 16.15 6.44 -10.03
N ILE A 51 14.82 6.52 -9.99
CA ILE A 51 14.11 7.49 -9.16
C ILE A 51 14.11 6.95 -7.72
N THR A 52 14.62 7.74 -6.79
CA THR A 52 14.58 7.40 -5.37
C THR A 52 13.15 7.57 -4.86
N PHE A 53 12.61 6.49 -4.32
CA PHE A 53 11.29 6.44 -3.69
C PHE A 53 11.48 6.28 -2.18
N GLY A 54 10.95 7.23 -1.41
CA GLY A 54 11.06 7.20 0.05
C GLY A 54 10.14 6.17 0.70
N ASP A 55 10.37 5.90 1.97
CA ASP A 55 9.58 4.95 2.74
C ASP A 55 8.15 5.46 2.97
N LEU A 56 7.19 4.53 2.89
CA LEU A 56 5.78 4.77 3.19
C LEU A 56 5.40 3.98 4.44
N THR A 57 4.94 4.67 5.47
CA THR A 57 4.53 4.06 6.74
C THR A 57 3.15 4.52 7.17
N VAL A 58 2.44 3.65 7.90
CA VAL A 58 1.18 3.98 8.59
C VAL A 58 1.39 3.78 10.07
N THR A 59 1.16 4.84 10.84
CA THR A 59 1.22 4.81 12.30
C THR A 59 -0.19 4.84 12.88
N ASP A 60 -0.46 3.95 13.84
CA ASP A 60 -1.72 3.86 14.57
C ASP A 60 -1.44 4.06 16.06
N SER A 61 -2.13 5.01 16.70
CA SER A 61 -1.96 5.32 18.13
C SER A 61 -2.56 4.31 19.11
N GLY A 62 -2.92 3.13 18.66
CA GLY A 62 -3.33 2.03 19.55
C GLY A 62 -4.80 2.03 19.95
N SER A 63 -5.10 1.48 21.13
CA SER A 63 -6.47 1.24 21.59
C SER A 63 -7.18 2.50 22.04
N VAL A 64 -8.38 2.71 21.51
CA VAL A 64 -9.28 3.77 21.90
C VAL A 64 -10.03 3.40 23.18
N GLN A 65 -9.92 4.21 24.22
CA GLN A 65 -10.83 4.11 25.37
C GLN A 65 -12.12 4.88 25.04
N VAL A 66 -13.21 4.18 24.88
CA VAL A 66 -14.52 4.77 24.55
C VAL A 66 -15.29 5.07 25.83
N GLN A 67 -15.71 6.35 25.97
CA GLN A 67 -16.57 6.80 27.05
C GLN A 67 -17.73 7.60 26.44
N PRO A 68 -19.00 7.31 26.79
CA PRO A 68 -20.15 8.05 26.27
C PRO A 68 -20.03 9.55 26.44
N GLY A 69 -20.28 10.30 25.38
CA GLY A 69 -20.19 11.77 25.35
C GLY A 69 -18.79 12.35 25.37
N VAL A 70 -17.75 11.54 25.33
CA VAL A 70 -16.35 11.99 25.31
C VAL A 70 -15.69 11.52 24.02
N ALA A 71 -15.17 12.45 23.21
CA ALA A 71 -14.41 12.10 22.01
C ALA A 71 -13.16 11.28 22.38
N ALA A 72 -12.97 10.18 21.69
CA ALA A 72 -11.86 9.29 21.93
C ALA A 72 -10.69 9.59 20.98
N GLN A 73 -9.46 9.63 21.49
CA GLN A 73 -8.26 9.90 20.67
C GLN A 73 -7.94 8.68 19.83
N LYS A 74 -7.77 8.89 18.52
CA LYS A 74 -7.39 7.87 17.55
C LYS A 74 -6.61 8.49 16.41
N ASP A 75 -5.29 8.48 16.52
CA ASP A 75 -4.43 9.02 15.48
C ASP A 75 -4.06 7.91 14.48
N LEU A 76 -4.46 8.10 13.24
CA LEU A 76 -4.00 7.34 12.10
C LEU A 76 -3.23 8.28 11.19
N THR A 77 -1.93 8.12 11.10
CA THR A 77 -1.05 8.98 10.32
C THR A 77 -0.41 8.20 9.19
N VAL A 78 -0.49 8.75 7.99
CA VAL A 78 0.23 8.28 6.81
C VAL A 78 1.45 9.16 6.62
N ARG A 79 2.62 8.54 6.65
CA ARG A 79 3.90 9.22 6.43
C ARG A 79 4.55 8.67 5.18
N PHE A 80 5.03 9.58 4.34
CA PHE A 80 5.81 9.28 3.14
C PHE A 80 7.01 10.21 3.08
N GLU A 81 8.21 9.68 2.92
CA GLU A 81 9.44 10.48 2.97
C GLU A 81 9.68 11.35 1.73
N GLY A 82 8.90 11.12 0.67
CA GLY A 82 8.99 11.86 -0.58
C GLY A 82 9.58 11.04 -1.73
N SER A 83 9.59 11.65 -2.92
CA SER A 83 10.15 11.08 -4.14
C SER A 83 10.67 12.19 -5.03
N GLU A 84 11.67 11.92 -5.85
CA GLU A 84 12.15 12.85 -6.90
C GLU A 84 11.09 13.13 -7.98
N ALA A 85 10.08 12.27 -8.10
CA ALA A 85 8.95 12.45 -9.00
C ALA A 85 7.68 12.83 -8.25
N ALA A 86 6.71 13.42 -8.96
CA ALA A 86 5.36 13.59 -8.43
C ALA A 86 4.71 12.23 -8.16
N VAL A 87 3.96 12.11 -7.07
CA VAL A 87 3.33 10.85 -6.65
C VAL A 87 1.90 11.05 -6.20
N TYR A 88 1.11 10.00 -6.34
CA TYR A 88 -0.14 9.83 -5.61
C TYR A 88 0.11 8.95 -4.38
N VAL A 89 -0.28 9.43 -3.21
CA VAL A 89 -0.31 8.63 -1.99
C VAL A 89 -1.75 8.26 -1.69
N PHE A 90 -2.03 6.97 -1.65
CA PHE A 90 -3.36 6.41 -1.41
C PHE A 90 -3.47 5.89 0.02
N ALA A 91 -4.67 6.03 0.60
CA ALA A 91 -5.07 5.42 1.85
C ALA A 91 -6.39 4.69 1.65
N GLU A 92 -6.36 3.37 1.74
CA GLU A 92 -7.54 2.51 1.66
C GLU A 92 -7.97 2.07 3.05
N LEU A 93 -9.19 2.43 3.43
CA LEU A 93 -9.77 2.03 4.70
C LEU A 93 -10.32 0.60 4.58
N LYS A 94 -9.78 -0.30 5.39
CA LYS A 94 -10.21 -1.70 5.49
C LYS A 94 -11.02 -1.89 6.76
N GLY A 95 -12.24 -2.39 6.62
CA GLY A 95 -13.10 -2.72 7.75
C GLY A 95 -14.56 -2.71 7.32
N SER A 96 -15.31 -3.73 7.71
CA SER A 96 -16.73 -3.89 7.35
C SER A 96 -17.68 -3.22 8.34
N ASP A 97 -17.16 -2.73 9.47
CA ASP A 97 -18.00 -2.30 10.59
C ASP A 97 -18.40 -0.84 10.53
N TRP A 98 -17.73 -0.08 9.66
CA TRP A 98 -17.97 1.34 9.47
C TRP A 98 -18.79 1.61 8.22
N THR A 99 -19.85 2.39 8.37
CA THR A 99 -20.70 2.84 7.26
C THR A 99 -20.27 4.23 6.84
N ARG A 100 -19.93 4.39 5.56
CA ARG A 100 -19.58 5.69 4.97
C ARG A 100 -20.84 6.50 4.71
N GLY A 101 -20.82 7.78 5.10
CA GLY A 101 -21.87 8.75 4.85
C GLY A 101 -21.91 9.21 3.37
N ALA A 102 -23.00 9.87 3.01
CA ALA A 102 -23.21 10.41 1.66
C ALA A 102 -22.22 11.53 1.28
N ASP A 103 -21.57 12.16 2.26
CA ASP A 103 -20.51 13.16 2.07
C ASP A 103 -19.16 12.56 1.66
N ASN A 104 -19.08 11.21 1.60
CA ASN A 104 -17.85 10.45 1.34
C ASN A 104 -16.69 10.75 2.31
N ARG A 105 -16.96 11.33 3.46
CA ARG A 105 -15.94 11.73 4.44
C ARG A 105 -16.26 11.27 5.85
N THR A 106 -17.53 11.18 6.22
CA THR A 106 -17.98 10.77 7.55
C THR A 106 -18.18 9.26 7.59
N TYR A 107 -17.70 8.64 8.63
CA TYR A 107 -17.87 7.21 8.92
C TYR A 107 -18.62 7.04 10.23
N THR A 108 -19.62 6.17 10.25
CA THR A 108 -20.43 5.87 11.42
C THR A 108 -20.40 4.39 11.74
N TYR A 109 -20.54 4.06 13.01
CA TYR A 109 -20.67 2.71 13.53
C TYR A 109 -21.90 2.62 14.43
N GLY A 110 -22.56 1.44 14.44
CA GLY A 110 -23.67 1.16 15.37
C GLY A 110 -24.84 2.13 15.24
N GLY A 111 -25.20 2.53 14.00
CA GLY A 111 -26.30 3.47 13.77
C GLY A 111 -26.00 4.90 14.25
N GLY A 112 -24.70 5.27 14.36
CA GLY A 112 -24.28 6.60 14.80
C GLY A 112 -23.80 6.66 16.25
N SER A 113 -23.66 5.52 16.92
CA SER A 113 -23.08 5.45 18.26
C SER A 113 -21.64 5.96 18.31
N LEU A 114 -20.89 5.76 17.22
CA LEU A 114 -19.58 6.36 16.98
C LEU A 114 -19.55 7.03 15.61
N SER A 115 -18.79 8.09 15.50
CA SER A 115 -18.49 8.70 14.21
C SER A 115 -17.08 9.29 14.16
N TRP A 116 -16.53 9.37 12.96
CA TRP A 116 -15.29 10.11 12.69
C TRP A 116 -15.30 10.60 11.25
N ARG A 117 -14.46 11.57 10.96
CA ARG A 117 -14.36 12.18 9.63
C ARG A 117 -12.95 12.03 9.07
N VAL A 118 -12.86 11.85 7.76
CA VAL A 118 -11.59 11.91 7.04
C VAL A 118 -11.03 13.34 7.11
N ALA A 119 -9.77 13.47 7.49
CA ALA A 119 -9.09 14.74 7.63
C ALA A 119 -9.02 15.53 6.31
N ASP A 120 -8.90 16.84 6.42
CA ASP A 120 -8.78 17.72 5.27
C ASP A 120 -7.50 17.44 4.46
N GLY A 121 -7.56 17.72 3.16
CA GLY A 121 -6.47 17.47 2.22
C GLY A 121 -6.46 16.05 1.64
N TRP A 122 -7.25 15.10 2.18
CA TRP A 122 -7.52 13.83 1.52
C TRP A 122 -8.70 13.98 0.56
N THR A 123 -8.53 13.54 -0.67
CA THR A 123 -9.57 13.53 -1.70
C THR A 123 -10.13 12.12 -1.83
N HIS A 124 -11.45 11.98 -1.81
CA HIS A 124 -12.12 10.70 -2.05
C HIS A 124 -11.95 10.30 -3.52
N LEU A 125 -11.56 9.08 -3.76
CA LEU A 125 -11.43 8.49 -5.09
C LEU A 125 -12.64 7.61 -5.42
N GLN A 126 -12.72 6.48 -4.74
CA GLN A 126 -13.78 5.50 -4.91
C GLN A 126 -13.91 4.66 -3.64
N ASP A 127 -15.04 4.04 -3.40
CA ASP A 127 -15.28 3.19 -2.23
C ASP A 127 -14.72 3.80 -0.94
N ASN A 128 -13.78 3.14 -0.29
CA ASN A 128 -13.10 3.61 0.91
C ASN A 128 -11.65 4.03 0.63
N VAL A 129 -11.37 4.50 -0.59
CA VAL A 129 -10.04 4.92 -1.03
C VAL A 129 -9.98 6.44 -1.10
N TYR A 130 -8.94 6.98 -0.47
CA TYR A 130 -8.61 8.39 -0.47
C TYR A 130 -7.20 8.58 -1.01
N TYR A 131 -6.91 9.74 -1.56
CA TYR A 131 -5.57 10.05 -2.06
C TYR A 131 -5.15 11.49 -1.78
N ARG A 132 -3.85 11.71 -1.83
CA ARG A 132 -3.21 13.02 -1.95
C ARG A 132 -2.25 12.99 -3.13
N GLU A 133 -2.18 14.11 -3.83
CA GLU A 133 -1.18 14.35 -4.85
C GLU A 133 -0.01 15.13 -4.23
N LEU A 134 1.21 14.63 -4.43
CA LEU A 134 2.43 15.27 -3.94
C LEU A 134 3.31 15.68 -5.11
N ALA A 135 3.83 16.90 -5.05
CA ALA A 135 4.84 17.38 -5.97
C ALA A 135 6.19 16.65 -5.74
N PRO A 136 7.10 16.69 -6.72
CA PRO A 136 8.45 16.16 -6.55
C PRO A 136 9.13 16.70 -5.28
N ASN A 137 9.88 15.84 -4.60
CA ASN A 137 10.63 16.15 -3.38
C ASN A 137 9.75 16.65 -2.20
N THR A 138 8.47 16.27 -2.19
CA THR A 138 7.53 16.62 -1.13
C THR A 138 7.27 15.41 -0.25
N ALA A 139 7.57 15.53 1.04
CA ALA A 139 7.21 14.54 2.04
C ALA A 139 5.75 14.73 2.49
N LEU A 140 5.14 13.66 2.99
CA LEU A 140 3.82 13.68 3.62
C LEU A 140 3.95 13.21 5.08
N ASP A 141 3.32 13.94 5.98
CA ASP A 141 3.04 13.51 7.35
C ASP A 141 1.64 14.00 7.67
N ALA A 142 0.63 13.15 7.46
CA ALA A 142 -0.74 13.57 7.50
C ALA A 142 -1.64 12.57 8.22
N GLY A 143 -2.41 13.09 9.18
CA GLY A 143 -3.50 12.36 9.80
C GLY A 143 -4.57 11.97 8.77
N LEU A 144 -5.16 10.82 8.94
CA LEU A 144 -6.30 10.36 8.13
C LEU A 144 -7.63 10.67 8.85
N ILE A 145 -7.64 10.69 10.17
CA ILE A 145 -8.80 11.05 11.00
C ILE A 145 -8.72 12.53 11.33
N ALA A 146 -9.81 13.26 11.09
CA ALA A 146 -9.90 14.67 11.43
C ALA A 146 -9.72 14.83 12.95
N ASP A 147 -8.87 15.79 13.33
CA ASP A 147 -8.54 16.11 14.72
C ASP A 147 -8.00 14.92 15.55
N GLY A 148 -7.71 13.78 14.89
CA GLY A 148 -7.27 12.55 15.55
C GLY A 148 -8.33 12.00 16.53
N THR A 149 -9.62 12.21 16.29
CA THR A 149 -10.67 11.87 17.23
C THR A 149 -11.80 11.06 16.61
N VAL A 150 -12.39 10.21 17.44
CA VAL A 150 -13.64 9.49 17.16
C VAL A 150 -14.69 10.04 18.13
N ASP A 151 -15.75 10.61 17.60
CA ASP A 151 -16.88 11.08 18.40
C ASP A 151 -17.67 9.90 18.96
N VAL A 152 -18.06 10.02 20.21
CA VAL A 152 -18.84 8.99 20.93
C VAL A 152 -20.17 9.62 21.36
N SER A 153 -21.28 8.99 20.95
CA SER A 153 -22.61 9.46 21.31
C SER A 153 -22.84 9.46 22.83
N GLU A 154 -23.42 10.51 23.34
CA GLU A 154 -23.84 10.61 24.73
C GLU A 154 -24.91 9.56 25.09
N ASN A 155 -25.71 9.15 24.11
CA ASN A 155 -26.79 8.18 24.28
C ASN A 155 -26.34 6.73 24.15
N MET A 156 -25.02 6.49 24.07
CA MET A 156 -24.49 5.13 23.99
C MET A 156 -24.79 4.33 25.24
N THR A 157 -25.46 3.19 25.08
CA THR A 157 -25.76 2.31 26.18
C THR A 157 -24.55 1.48 26.60
N ARG A 158 -24.57 1.01 27.88
CA ARG A 158 -23.50 0.13 28.38
C ARG A 158 -23.39 -1.17 27.56
N THR A 159 -24.50 -1.70 27.08
CA THR A 159 -24.51 -2.91 26.25
C THR A 159 -23.85 -2.68 24.88
N GLU A 160 -24.04 -1.51 24.30
CA GLU A 160 -23.35 -1.11 23.07
C GLU A 160 -21.86 -0.94 23.33
N LEU A 161 -21.49 -0.28 24.43
CA LEU A 161 -20.09 -0.11 24.83
C LEU A 161 -19.37 -1.45 25.02
N GLU A 162 -20.00 -2.43 25.66
CA GLU A 162 -19.45 -3.78 25.86
C GLU A 162 -19.25 -4.54 24.53
N LYS A 163 -20.14 -4.33 23.55
CA LYS A 163 -19.98 -4.89 22.19
C LYS A 163 -18.84 -4.22 21.42
N LEU A 164 -18.65 -2.92 21.61
CA LEU A 164 -17.61 -2.12 20.92
C LEU A 164 -16.19 -2.54 21.29
N SER A 165 -15.96 -2.92 22.54
CA SER A 165 -14.61 -3.27 23.03
C SER A 165 -13.93 -4.41 22.25
N LYS A 166 -14.68 -5.16 21.44
CA LYS A 166 -14.20 -6.29 20.64
C LYS A 166 -14.11 -6.01 19.13
N ALA A 167 -14.73 -4.95 18.62
CA ALA A 167 -14.99 -4.78 17.18
C ALA A 167 -14.35 -3.55 16.53
N LEU A 168 -13.83 -2.60 17.30
CA LEU A 168 -13.34 -1.33 16.76
C LEU A 168 -11.92 -1.43 16.24
N SER A 169 -11.78 -1.79 14.99
CA SER A 169 -10.53 -1.60 14.29
C SER A 169 -10.75 -0.73 13.04
N ILE A 170 -10.03 0.37 12.94
CA ILE A 170 -9.87 1.12 11.70
C ILE A 170 -8.53 0.67 11.13
N ARG A 171 -8.56 -0.08 10.03
CA ARG A 171 -7.35 -0.55 9.36
C ARG A 171 -7.12 0.27 8.11
N VAL A 172 -5.88 0.64 7.85
CA VAL A 172 -5.48 1.40 6.67
C VAL A 172 -4.41 0.63 5.91
N ARG A 173 -4.62 0.51 4.61
CA ARG A 173 -3.57 0.13 3.66
C ARG A 173 -3.15 1.38 2.93
N ALA A 174 -1.88 1.76 3.01
CA ALA A 174 -1.33 2.85 2.23
C ALA A 174 -0.57 2.33 1.01
N ALA A 175 -0.58 3.11 -0.06
CA ALA A 175 0.22 2.87 -1.26
C ALA A 175 0.68 4.21 -1.83
N ALA A 176 1.90 4.25 -2.38
CA ALA A 176 2.40 5.40 -3.11
C ALA A 176 2.74 4.97 -4.55
N VAL A 177 2.31 5.77 -5.52
CA VAL A 177 2.50 5.48 -6.94
C VAL A 177 3.01 6.72 -7.65
N GLN A 178 4.07 6.57 -8.44
CA GLN A 178 4.57 7.64 -9.26
C GLN A 178 3.49 8.09 -10.26
N ARG A 179 3.33 9.41 -10.38
CA ARG A 179 2.48 10.02 -11.39
C ARG A 179 3.24 10.06 -12.71
N GLU A 180 2.75 9.34 -13.69
CA GLU A 180 3.22 9.44 -15.07
C GLU A 180 2.46 10.56 -15.81
N GLY A 181 3.06 11.10 -16.86
CA GLY A 181 2.45 12.20 -17.61
C GLY A 181 1.06 11.82 -18.16
N GLY A 182 0.03 12.55 -17.71
CA GLY A 182 -1.36 12.29 -18.10
C GLY A 182 -2.14 11.33 -17.21
N ASP A 183 -1.50 10.77 -16.14
CA ASP A 183 -2.20 9.93 -15.19
C ASP A 183 -3.26 10.69 -14.38
N THR A 184 -4.39 10.02 -14.17
CA THR A 184 -5.36 10.38 -13.14
C THR A 184 -5.14 9.51 -11.90
N ALA A 185 -5.72 9.92 -10.76
CA ALA A 185 -5.65 9.12 -9.54
C ALA A 185 -6.27 7.72 -9.72
N GLU A 186 -7.32 7.59 -10.56
CA GLU A 186 -7.97 6.33 -10.88
C GLU A 186 -7.03 5.37 -11.62
N THR A 187 -6.31 5.88 -12.64
CA THR A 187 -5.36 5.06 -13.42
C THR A 187 -4.18 4.64 -12.57
N ALA A 188 -3.68 5.53 -11.71
CA ALA A 188 -2.62 5.22 -10.76
C ALA A 188 -3.07 4.18 -9.71
N TRP A 189 -4.30 4.29 -9.20
CA TRP A 189 -4.85 3.32 -8.25
C TRP A 189 -5.07 1.93 -8.89
N ALA A 190 -5.48 1.88 -10.15
CA ALA A 190 -5.60 0.61 -10.88
C ALA A 190 -4.28 -0.17 -10.94
N ARG A 191 -3.14 0.53 -11.05
CA ARG A 191 -1.80 -0.10 -11.02
C ARG A 191 -1.42 -0.69 -9.64
N VAL A 192 -2.02 -0.22 -8.55
CA VAL A 192 -1.79 -0.77 -7.20
C VAL A 192 -2.44 -2.13 -7.03
N ASN A 193 -3.53 -2.40 -7.76
CA ASN A 193 -4.40 -3.57 -7.57
C ASN A 193 -4.34 -4.58 -8.72
N GLY A 194 -3.61 -4.27 -9.81
CA GLY A 194 -3.36 -5.16 -10.95
C GLY A 194 -2.09 -5.93 -10.75
#